data_988213e4d278e6f369c04106322ceda6
#
_entry.id   988213e4d278e6f369c04106322ceda6
#
_cell.length_a   1.000
_cell.length_b   1.000
_cell.length_c   1.000
_cell.angle_alpha   90.00
_cell.angle_beta   90.00
_cell.angle_gamma   90.00
#
_symmetry.space_group_name_H-M   'P 1'
#
loop_
_entity.id
_entity.type
_entity.pdbx_description
1 polymer ?
#
loop_
_entity_poly.entity_id
_entity_poly.type
_entity_poly.pdbx_seq_one_letter_code
_entity_poly.pdbx_strand_id
1 'polypeptide(L)'
;FGRCSIAAALPVISALGIQCCPLPTSIFSNHTGFDSFFFEDYTDKMQPYIDEWKKLGLQFSGISSGFLGSKEQIQIVIRFFEEFGTPDNVIVVDPVMGDYGKPYSTYTMEMCEEMKRLTRYADILTPNLTEACILTDTPYHEDKWNMKEIETLVKKLGAVSYTHLTLPTIR
;
A
#
# COMPACT_ATOMS: atom_id res chain seq x y z
N PHE A 1 18.57 -4.17 5.02
CA PHE A 1 19.26 -4.34 3.72
C PHE A 1 18.24 -4.66 2.63
N GLY A 2 18.35 -3.92 1.49
CA GLY A 2 17.43 -4.00 0.36
C GLY A 2 17.05 -2.59 -0.15
N ARG A 3 16.77 -2.49 -1.45
CA ARG A 3 16.35 -1.21 -2.09
C ARG A 3 14.84 -1.21 -2.29
N CYS A 4 14.09 -1.16 -1.19
CA CYS A 4 12.63 -1.22 -1.20
C CYS A 4 12.03 -0.34 -0.10
N SER A 5 10.72 -0.17 -0.15
CA SER A 5 9.93 0.57 0.83
C SER A 5 10.53 1.95 1.14
N ILE A 6 10.57 2.33 2.42
CA ILE A 6 11.03 3.67 2.85
C ILE A 6 12.49 3.97 2.47
N ALA A 7 13.35 2.94 2.37
CA ALA A 7 14.74 3.12 1.95
C ALA A 7 14.87 3.60 0.48
N ALA A 8 13.88 3.33 -0.35
CA ALA A 8 13.79 3.84 -1.71
C ALA A 8 12.96 5.14 -1.78
N ALA A 9 11.84 5.20 -1.09
CA ALA A 9 10.91 6.33 -1.15
C ALA A 9 11.49 7.61 -0.52
N LEU A 10 12.09 7.50 0.68
CA LEU A 10 12.60 8.65 1.42
C LEU A 10 13.63 9.48 0.63
N PRO A 11 14.71 8.90 0.06
CA PRO A 11 15.67 9.68 -0.70
C PRO A 11 15.09 10.29 -1.97
N VAL A 12 14.16 9.61 -2.65
CA VAL A 12 13.51 10.13 -3.86
C VAL A 12 12.63 11.32 -3.53
N ILE A 13 11.77 11.22 -2.54
CA ILE A 13 10.88 12.31 -2.10
C ILE A 13 11.69 13.51 -1.62
N SER A 14 12.75 13.26 -0.82
CA SER A 14 13.63 14.31 -0.31
C SER A 14 14.41 15.01 -1.43
N ALA A 15 14.87 14.27 -2.46
CA ALA A 15 15.54 14.85 -3.62
C ALA A 15 14.64 15.75 -4.46
N LEU A 16 13.33 15.57 -4.39
CA LEU A 16 12.31 16.45 -5.00
C LEU A 16 12.02 17.69 -4.14
N GLY A 17 12.72 17.89 -3.02
CA GLY A 17 12.51 19.02 -2.10
C GLY A 17 11.27 18.90 -1.23
N ILE A 18 10.69 17.71 -1.13
CA ILE A 18 9.46 17.44 -0.34
C ILE A 18 9.89 16.81 1.01
N GLN A 19 9.32 17.31 2.10
CA GLN A 19 9.51 16.70 3.42
C GLN A 19 8.73 15.38 3.50
N CYS A 20 9.44 14.28 3.72
CA CYS A 20 8.84 12.96 3.93
C CYS A 20 8.74 12.66 5.42
N CYS A 21 7.54 12.30 5.89
CA CYS A 21 7.25 11.95 7.29
C CYS A 21 6.87 10.46 7.34
N PRO A 22 7.84 9.54 7.59
CA PRO A 22 7.54 8.12 7.61
C PRO A 22 6.79 7.71 8.90
N LEU A 23 5.66 7.01 8.74
CA LEU A 23 4.98 6.29 9.80
C LEU A 23 5.41 4.81 9.74
N PRO A 24 6.22 4.32 10.70
CA PRO A 24 6.63 2.92 10.69
C PRO A 24 5.43 1.98 10.91
N THR A 25 5.35 0.92 10.12
CA THR A 25 4.41 -0.20 10.30
C THR A 25 5.14 -1.43 10.81
N SER A 26 6.36 -1.62 10.32
CA SER A 26 7.23 -2.74 10.66
C SER A 26 8.70 -2.37 10.44
N ILE A 27 9.57 -2.95 11.24
CA ILE A 27 11.03 -2.78 11.11
C ILE A 27 11.64 -4.12 10.71
N PHE A 28 12.26 -4.15 9.54
CA PHE A 28 12.94 -5.33 9.02
C PHE A 28 14.45 -5.09 8.94
N SER A 29 15.26 -6.08 9.30
CA SER A 29 16.71 -6.03 9.11
C SER A 29 17.10 -6.06 7.63
N ASN A 30 16.31 -6.75 6.82
CA ASN A 30 16.52 -6.94 5.38
C ASN A 30 15.21 -7.39 4.70
N HIS A 31 15.23 -7.41 3.38
CA HIS A 31 14.09 -7.83 2.58
C HIS A 31 13.69 -9.29 2.88
N THR A 32 12.40 -9.58 2.91
CA THR A 32 11.82 -10.91 3.23
C THR A 32 12.11 -11.99 2.19
N GLY A 33 12.71 -11.65 1.06
CA GLY A 33 13.21 -12.61 0.06
C GLY A 33 14.54 -13.28 0.42
N PHE A 34 15.17 -12.93 1.55
CA PHE A 34 16.33 -13.63 2.10
C PHE A 34 15.88 -14.79 2.99
N ASP A 35 16.76 -15.79 3.18
CA ASP A 35 16.46 -17.00 3.98
C ASP A 35 16.10 -16.69 5.44
N SER A 36 16.57 -15.57 5.97
CA SER A 36 16.24 -15.11 7.32
C SER A 36 16.21 -13.59 7.39
N PHE A 37 15.41 -13.06 8.30
CA PHE A 37 15.32 -11.64 8.60
C PHE A 37 14.87 -11.43 10.05
N PHE A 38 15.26 -10.32 10.65
CA PHE A 38 14.64 -9.83 11.89
C PHE A 38 13.40 -9.02 11.52
N PHE A 39 12.36 -9.19 12.30
CA PHE A 39 11.09 -8.49 12.13
C PHE A 39 10.60 -7.98 13.48
N GLU A 40 10.24 -6.71 13.53
CA GLU A 40 9.55 -6.10 14.66
C GLU A 40 8.24 -5.49 14.16
N ASP A 41 7.13 -5.92 14.73
CA ASP A 41 5.82 -5.33 14.49
C ASP A 41 5.70 -3.99 15.22
N TYR A 42 5.17 -2.97 14.56
CA TYR A 42 5.06 -1.64 15.13
C TYR A 42 3.60 -1.23 15.43
N THR A 43 2.65 -2.16 15.33
CA THR A 43 1.20 -1.90 15.44
C THR A 43 0.83 -1.10 16.68
N ASP A 44 1.27 -1.54 17.87
CA ASP A 44 0.98 -0.89 19.17
C ASP A 44 1.53 0.54 19.27
N LYS A 45 2.49 0.89 18.46
CA LYS A 45 3.17 2.19 18.48
C LYS A 45 2.67 3.17 17.42
N MET A 46 1.91 2.67 16.43
CA MET A 46 1.40 3.51 15.33
C MET A 46 0.45 4.59 15.85
N GLN A 47 -0.52 4.24 16.70
CA GLN A 47 -1.48 5.22 17.20
C GLN A 47 -0.83 6.31 18.07
N PRO A 48 0.01 6.00 19.08
CA PRO A 48 0.77 7.02 19.81
C PRO A 48 1.61 7.93 18.90
N TYR A 49 2.18 7.38 17.83
CA TYR A 49 2.96 8.13 16.85
C TYR A 49 2.08 9.13 16.08
N ILE A 50 0.91 8.68 15.62
CA ILE A 50 -0.08 9.52 14.93
C ILE A 50 -0.60 10.63 15.87
N ASP A 51 -0.84 10.31 17.13
CA ASP A 51 -1.34 11.26 18.12
C ASP A 51 -0.37 12.44 18.35
N GLU A 52 0.96 12.21 18.25
CA GLU A 52 1.93 13.30 18.29
C GLU A 52 1.83 14.21 17.05
N TRP A 53 1.61 13.64 15.87
CA TRP A 53 1.39 14.45 14.67
C TRP A 53 0.11 15.30 14.76
N LYS A 54 -0.94 14.78 15.38
CA LYS A 54 -2.17 15.53 15.68
C LYS A 54 -1.91 16.69 16.62
N LYS A 55 -1.18 16.47 17.71
CA LYS A 55 -0.81 17.52 18.66
C LYS A 55 0.00 18.64 18.01
N LEU A 56 0.84 18.29 17.04
CA LEU A 56 1.61 19.25 16.25
C LEU A 56 0.77 19.98 15.19
N GLY A 57 -0.45 19.53 14.92
CA GLY A 57 -1.30 20.09 13.89
C GLY A 57 -0.77 19.87 12.47
N LEU A 58 -0.08 18.75 12.23
CA LEU A 58 0.51 18.47 10.92
C LEU A 58 -0.56 18.33 9.86
N GLN A 59 -0.25 18.84 8.68
CA GLN A 59 -1.04 18.69 7.46
C GLN A 59 -0.12 18.09 6.37
N PHE A 60 -0.69 17.25 5.53
CA PHE A 60 0.05 16.56 4.47
C PHE A 60 -0.50 16.96 3.11
N SER A 61 0.38 17.28 2.16
CA SER A 61 0.02 17.48 0.75
C SER A 61 -0.24 16.17 0.01
N GLY A 62 0.29 15.07 0.54
CA GLY A 62 0.07 13.72 0.03
C GLY A 62 0.31 12.69 1.11
N ILE A 63 -0.40 11.58 1.02
CA ILE A 63 -0.28 10.43 1.93
C ILE A 63 -0.07 9.19 1.06
N SER A 64 0.92 8.37 1.41
CA SER A 64 1.18 7.13 0.69
C SER A 64 1.23 5.97 1.66
N SER A 65 0.46 4.91 1.39
CA SER A 65 0.58 3.64 2.10
C SER A 65 1.42 2.64 1.32
N GLY A 66 2.04 1.72 2.05
CA GLY A 66 2.78 0.58 1.51
C GLY A 66 2.46 -0.68 2.30
N PHE A 67 3.50 -1.45 2.70
CA PHE A 67 3.32 -2.69 3.45
C PHE A 67 2.60 -2.48 4.79
N LEU A 68 1.56 -3.26 5.02
CA LEU A 68 0.79 -3.34 6.27
C LEU A 68 0.79 -4.81 6.73
N GLY A 69 1.30 -5.06 7.93
CA GLY A 69 1.57 -6.41 8.43
C GLY A 69 0.39 -7.11 9.09
N SER A 70 -0.72 -6.39 9.34
CA SER A 70 -1.89 -6.94 10.01
C SER A 70 -3.18 -6.22 9.62
N LYS A 71 -4.32 -6.87 9.86
CA LYS A 71 -5.65 -6.25 9.71
C LYS A 71 -5.75 -4.99 10.57
N GLU A 72 -5.21 -5.01 11.77
CA GLU A 72 -5.24 -3.87 12.69
C GLU A 72 -4.48 -2.68 12.12
N GLN A 73 -3.31 -2.89 11.51
CA GLN A 73 -2.58 -1.84 10.81
C GLN A 73 -3.39 -1.23 9.67
N ILE A 74 -4.08 -2.06 8.87
CA ILE A 74 -4.97 -1.57 7.80
C ILE A 74 -6.05 -0.67 8.39
N GLN A 75 -6.67 -1.05 9.49
CA GLN A 75 -7.70 -0.25 10.16
C GLN A 75 -7.14 1.05 10.75
N ILE A 76 -5.91 1.04 11.30
CA ILE A 76 -5.24 2.26 11.75
C ILE A 76 -5.01 3.21 10.57
N VAL A 77 -4.56 2.70 9.43
CA VAL A 77 -4.32 3.52 8.24
C VAL A 77 -5.63 4.05 7.64
N ILE A 78 -6.73 3.28 7.67
CA ILE A 78 -8.06 3.79 7.28
C ILE A 78 -8.43 4.99 8.14
N ARG A 79 -8.33 4.87 9.47
CA ARG A 79 -8.60 6.00 10.38
C ARG A 79 -7.67 7.18 10.13
N PHE A 80 -6.41 6.92 9.80
CA PHE A 80 -5.45 7.96 9.43
C PHE A 80 -5.90 8.71 8.17
N PHE A 81 -6.39 8.01 7.14
CA PHE A 81 -6.93 8.65 5.94
C PHE A 81 -8.20 9.46 6.23
N GLU A 82 -9.08 8.94 7.08
CA GLU A 82 -10.29 9.67 7.51
C GLU A 82 -9.96 10.94 8.29
N GLU A 83 -8.86 10.95 9.01
CA GLU A 83 -8.47 12.07 9.86
C GLU A 83 -7.61 13.11 9.14
N PHE A 84 -6.64 12.68 8.33
CA PHE A 84 -5.68 13.55 7.65
C PHE A 84 -5.99 13.74 6.17
N GLY A 85 -6.93 12.96 5.62
CA GLY A 85 -7.40 13.10 4.25
C GLY A 85 -8.21 14.40 4.08
N THR A 86 -7.91 15.16 3.04
CA THR A 86 -8.60 16.40 2.68
C THR A 86 -8.80 16.43 1.16
N PRO A 87 -9.72 17.26 0.64
CA PRO A 87 -9.86 17.42 -0.81
C PRO A 87 -8.61 17.96 -1.53
N ASP A 88 -7.67 18.53 -0.77
CA ASP A 88 -6.47 19.16 -1.32
C ASP A 88 -5.21 18.27 -1.28
N ASN A 89 -5.26 17.11 -0.59
CA ASN A 89 -4.14 16.16 -0.58
C ASN A 89 -4.40 14.95 -1.49
N VAL A 90 -3.33 14.29 -1.91
CA VAL A 90 -3.40 13.10 -2.75
C VAL A 90 -3.11 11.87 -1.91
N ILE A 91 -4.02 10.90 -1.91
CA ILE A 91 -3.85 9.62 -1.24
C ILE A 91 -3.42 8.57 -2.27
N VAL A 92 -2.22 8.02 -2.09
CA VAL A 92 -1.66 6.94 -2.91
C VAL A 92 -1.68 5.65 -2.11
N VAL A 93 -2.34 4.62 -2.63
CA VAL A 93 -2.34 3.30 -2.01
C VAL A 93 -1.57 2.30 -2.86
N ASP A 94 -0.49 1.76 -2.30
CA ASP A 94 0.19 0.59 -2.80
C ASP A 94 -0.34 -0.63 -2.02
N PRO A 95 -1.21 -1.46 -2.64
CA PRO A 95 -1.93 -2.53 -1.93
C PRO A 95 -1.07 -3.79 -1.80
N VAL A 96 0.05 -3.68 -1.10
CA VAL A 96 1.05 -4.75 -0.95
C VAL A 96 0.45 -6.00 -0.32
N MET A 97 0.06 -6.98 -1.14
CA MET A 97 -0.60 -8.23 -0.70
C MET A 97 0.07 -9.50 -1.21
N GLY A 98 0.72 -9.44 -2.35
CA GLY A 98 1.27 -10.65 -2.98
C GLY A 98 1.96 -10.37 -4.31
N ASP A 99 2.56 -11.42 -4.88
CA ASP A 99 3.19 -11.38 -6.19
C ASP A 99 3.15 -12.77 -6.85
N TYR A 100 3.40 -12.85 -8.16
CA TYR A 100 3.41 -14.12 -8.94
C TYR A 100 2.17 -15.00 -8.72
N GLY A 101 0.99 -14.38 -8.65
CA GLY A 101 -0.31 -15.06 -8.49
C GLY A 101 -0.62 -15.56 -7.09
N LYS A 102 0.18 -15.24 -6.08
CA LYS A 102 0.02 -15.73 -4.70
C LYS A 102 0.09 -14.58 -3.69
N PRO A 103 -0.78 -14.58 -2.66
CA PRO A 103 -0.59 -13.72 -1.50
C PRO A 103 0.75 -14.04 -0.82
N TYR A 104 1.37 -13.05 -0.19
CA TYR A 104 2.51 -13.29 0.70
C TYR A 104 2.10 -14.18 1.87
N SER A 105 3.04 -14.96 2.40
CA SER A 105 2.79 -15.91 3.50
C SER A 105 2.26 -15.27 4.77
N THR A 106 2.48 -13.99 4.95
CA THR A 106 1.98 -13.18 6.08
C THR A 106 0.59 -12.60 5.83
N TYR A 107 0.03 -12.74 4.60
CA TYR A 107 -1.23 -12.12 4.22
C TYR A 107 -2.38 -13.13 4.25
N THR A 108 -3.42 -12.84 5.05
CA THR A 108 -4.63 -13.66 5.15
C THR A 108 -5.71 -13.15 4.21
N MET A 109 -6.71 -14.00 3.89
CA MET A 109 -7.88 -13.57 3.12
C MET A 109 -8.65 -12.43 3.79
N GLU A 110 -8.68 -12.43 5.14
CA GLU A 110 -9.31 -11.36 5.90
C GLU A 110 -8.57 -10.02 5.70
N MET A 111 -7.24 -10.05 5.65
CA MET A 111 -6.43 -8.86 5.32
C MET A 111 -6.68 -8.39 3.88
N CYS A 112 -6.85 -9.30 2.93
CA CYS A 112 -7.19 -8.93 1.55
C CYS A 112 -8.54 -8.18 1.49
N GLU A 113 -9.54 -8.61 2.23
CA GLU A 113 -10.83 -7.91 2.30
C GLU A 113 -10.72 -6.53 2.96
N GLU A 114 -9.94 -6.40 4.03
CA GLU A 114 -9.68 -5.08 4.63
C GLU A 114 -8.87 -4.18 3.68
N MET A 115 -7.94 -4.73 2.90
CA MET A 115 -7.22 -3.97 1.88
C MET A 115 -8.17 -3.44 0.78
N LYS A 116 -9.18 -4.22 0.36
CA LYS A 116 -10.24 -3.73 -0.55
C LYS A 116 -10.99 -2.53 0.03
N ARG A 117 -11.14 -2.44 1.36
CA ARG A 117 -11.72 -1.27 2.02
C ARG A 117 -10.78 -0.07 1.98
N LEU A 118 -9.49 -0.30 2.26
CA LEU A 118 -8.46 0.74 2.23
C LEU A 118 -8.35 1.37 0.84
N THR A 119 -8.39 0.57 -0.23
CA THR A 119 -8.26 1.08 -1.60
C THR A 119 -9.36 2.07 -2.01
N ARG A 120 -10.50 2.10 -1.31
CA ARG A 120 -11.59 3.07 -1.58
C ARG A 120 -11.23 4.52 -1.22
N TYR A 121 -10.21 4.72 -0.40
CA TYR A 121 -9.71 6.04 -0.01
C TYR A 121 -8.66 6.59 -0.98
N ALA A 122 -8.18 5.74 -1.92
CA ALA A 122 -7.08 6.12 -2.79
C ALA A 122 -7.53 7.06 -3.91
N ASP A 123 -6.77 8.12 -4.17
CA ASP A 123 -6.82 8.90 -5.42
C ASP A 123 -5.99 8.21 -6.51
N ILE A 124 -4.90 7.56 -6.09
CA ILE A 124 -4.04 6.78 -6.97
C ILE A 124 -3.83 5.39 -6.36
N LEU A 125 -4.03 4.35 -7.15
CA LEU A 125 -3.82 2.96 -6.78
C LEU A 125 -2.74 2.34 -7.66
N THR A 126 -1.75 1.66 -7.05
CA THR A 126 -0.57 1.11 -7.75
C THR A 126 -0.42 -0.41 -7.59
N PRO A 127 -1.45 -1.23 -7.87
CA PRO A 127 -1.38 -2.67 -7.71
C PRO A 127 -0.49 -3.30 -8.77
N ASN A 128 0.28 -4.34 -8.41
CA ASN A 128 0.81 -5.27 -9.38
C ASN A 128 -0.31 -6.18 -9.93
N LEU A 129 0.00 -7.03 -10.89
CA LEU A 129 -1.00 -7.87 -11.55
C LEU A 129 -1.69 -8.86 -10.59
N THR A 130 -0.96 -9.41 -9.63
CA THR A 130 -1.48 -10.30 -8.59
C THR A 130 -2.45 -9.57 -7.67
N GLU A 131 -2.07 -8.42 -7.20
CA GLU A 131 -2.87 -7.55 -6.35
C GLU A 131 -4.14 -7.09 -7.06
N ALA A 132 -4.02 -6.71 -8.33
CA ALA A 132 -5.16 -6.36 -9.16
C ALA A 132 -6.17 -7.52 -9.29
N CYS A 133 -5.67 -8.74 -9.46
CA CYS A 133 -6.50 -9.95 -9.48
C CYS A 133 -7.20 -10.19 -8.14
N ILE A 134 -6.48 -10.05 -7.02
CA ILE A 134 -7.05 -10.19 -5.67
C ILE A 134 -8.13 -9.14 -5.40
N LEU A 135 -7.85 -7.87 -5.71
CA LEU A 135 -8.79 -6.77 -5.47
C LEU A 135 -10.08 -6.89 -6.28
N THR A 136 -10.03 -7.52 -7.44
CA THR A 136 -11.18 -7.64 -8.36
C THR A 136 -11.80 -9.03 -8.39
N ASP A 137 -11.37 -9.95 -7.52
CA ASP A 137 -11.77 -11.36 -7.52
C ASP A 137 -11.63 -12.01 -8.91
N THR A 138 -10.58 -11.62 -9.64
CA THR A 138 -10.27 -12.16 -10.98
C THR A 138 -9.22 -13.26 -10.84
N PRO A 139 -9.43 -14.47 -11.40
CA PRO A 139 -8.43 -15.52 -11.37
C PRO A 139 -7.12 -15.06 -12.02
N TYR A 140 -5.99 -15.28 -11.33
CA TYR A 140 -4.66 -15.08 -11.89
C TYR A 140 -4.27 -16.29 -12.76
N HIS A 141 -3.55 -16.05 -13.85
CA HIS A 141 -2.93 -17.11 -14.66
C HIS A 141 -1.49 -16.72 -15.02
N GLU A 142 -0.65 -17.75 -15.22
CA GLU A 142 0.78 -17.58 -15.53
C GLU A 142 1.05 -17.25 -17.00
N ASP A 143 0.07 -17.49 -17.88
CA ASP A 143 0.16 -17.18 -19.30
C ASP A 143 0.29 -15.67 -19.53
N LYS A 144 0.81 -15.30 -20.69
CA LYS A 144 0.94 -13.90 -21.07
C LYS A 144 -0.44 -13.23 -21.16
N TRP A 145 -0.67 -12.25 -20.32
CA TRP A 145 -1.88 -11.41 -20.35
C TRP A 145 -1.95 -10.58 -21.62
N ASN A 146 -3.06 -10.65 -22.31
CA ASN A 146 -3.29 -9.81 -23.48
C ASN A 146 -3.91 -8.47 -23.07
N MET A 147 -3.85 -7.47 -23.97
CA MET A 147 -4.32 -6.12 -23.68
C MET A 147 -5.80 -6.05 -23.27
N LYS A 148 -6.64 -6.92 -23.86
CA LYS A 148 -8.09 -6.93 -23.55
C LYS A 148 -8.37 -7.45 -22.12
N GLU A 149 -7.61 -8.42 -21.67
CA GLU A 149 -7.67 -8.91 -20.28
C GLU A 149 -7.24 -7.82 -19.30
N ILE A 150 -6.13 -7.15 -19.60
CA ILE A 150 -5.62 -6.03 -18.79
C ILE A 150 -6.63 -4.87 -18.77
N GLU A 151 -7.18 -4.47 -19.90
CA GLU A 151 -8.21 -3.43 -19.96
C GLU A 151 -9.46 -3.80 -19.13
N THR A 152 -9.85 -5.08 -19.17
CA THR A 152 -10.97 -5.57 -18.37
C THR A 152 -10.67 -5.51 -16.88
N LEU A 153 -9.44 -5.89 -16.48
CA LEU A 153 -8.97 -5.83 -15.10
C LEU A 153 -8.92 -4.39 -14.59
N VAL A 154 -8.38 -3.47 -15.39
CA VAL A 154 -8.33 -2.02 -15.07
C VAL A 154 -9.74 -1.45 -14.90
N LYS A 155 -10.70 -1.81 -15.77
CA LYS A 155 -12.10 -1.38 -15.61
C LYS A 155 -12.74 -1.89 -14.33
N LYS A 156 -12.46 -3.13 -13.94
CA LYS A 156 -12.93 -3.69 -12.66
C LYS A 156 -12.31 -2.95 -11.47
N LEU A 157 -11.01 -2.67 -11.51
CA LEU A 157 -10.33 -1.88 -10.47
C LEU A 157 -10.95 -0.48 -10.33
N GLY A 158 -11.25 0.20 -11.44
CA GLY A 158 -11.94 1.49 -11.41
C GLY A 158 -13.34 1.45 -10.82
N ALA A 159 -13.99 0.28 -10.80
CA ALA A 159 -15.28 0.10 -10.11
C ALA A 159 -15.12 -0.18 -8.60
N VAL A 160 -13.95 -0.67 -8.17
CA VAL A 160 -13.63 -0.92 -6.76
C VAL A 160 -13.16 0.36 -6.06
N SER A 161 -12.50 1.23 -6.79
CA SER A 161 -12.02 2.52 -6.28
C SER A 161 -12.27 3.62 -7.32
N TYR A 162 -12.72 4.80 -6.91
CA TYR A 162 -12.95 5.97 -7.81
C TYR A 162 -11.63 6.63 -8.27
N THR A 163 -10.59 5.87 -8.59
CA THR A 163 -9.21 6.31 -8.64
C THR A 163 -8.62 6.37 -10.05
N HIS A 164 -7.60 7.19 -10.21
CA HIS A 164 -6.65 7.11 -11.31
C HIS A 164 -5.74 5.89 -11.12
N LEU A 165 -5.81 4.93 -12.03
CA LEU A 165 -5.03 3.69 -11.98
C LEU A 165 -3.70 3.90 -12.71
N THR A 166 -2.59 3.62 -12.03
CA THR A 166 -1.30 3.39 -12.66
C THR A 166 -0.89 1.95 -12.42
N LEU A 167 -0.88 1.13 -13.47
CA LEU A 167 -0.26 -0.20 -13.39
C LEU A 167 1.25 -0.02 -13.43
N PRO A 168 1.98 -0.37 -12.36
CA PRO A 168 3.43 -0.44 -12.46
C PRO A 168 3.79 -1.60 -13.39
N THR A 169 4.62 -1.28 -14.33
CA THR A 169 5.34 -2.08 -15.31
C THR A 169 5.08 -3.59 -15.29
N ILE A 170 4.42 -4.08 -16.32
CA ILE A 170 4.45 -5.50 -16.73
C ILE A 170 5.92 -5.81 -17.05
N ARG A 171 6.60 -6.55 -16.19
CA ARG A 171 7.88 -7.19 -16.49
C ARG A 171 7.67 -8.54 -17.10
#